data_16ad9ba6230f9c4894569ecbc438fa4d
#
_entry.id   16ad9ba6230f9c4894569ecbc438fa4d
#
_cell.length_a   1.000
_cell.length_b   1.000
_cell.length_c   1.000
_cell.angle_alpha   90.00
_cell.angle_beta   90.00
_cell.angle_gamma   90.00
#
_symmetry.space_group_name_H-M   'P 1'
#
loop_
_entity.id
_entity.type
_entity.pdbx_description
1 polymer ?
#
loop_
_entity_poly.entity_id
_entity_poly.type
_entity_poly.pdbx_seq_one_letter_code
_entity_poly.pdbx_strand_id
1 'polypeptide(L)'
;MSIIRYFIVLIFFSILHNQAIAEEVKKIGKFKDWETIVIKNDSKLVCFAQSKPVLQSPKSYPREARLFVSFRPNEKILNEISITSGYEFNNQNSITAKSGKFKYKFDIAQENFAWMADNKMEKKND
;
A
#
# COMPACT_ATOMS: atom_id res chain seq x y z
N MET A 1 -55.38 5.82 6.91
CA MET A 1 -54.61 6.91 6.29
C MET A 1 -53.35 7.31 7.07
N SER A 2 -53.36 7.21 8.38
CA SER A 2 -52.20 7.58 9.22
C SER A 2 -50.99 6.64 9.04
N ILE A 3 -51.19 5.34 8.95
CA ILE A 3 -50.11 4.33 8.82
C ILE A 3 -49.35 4.46 7.51
N ILE A 4 -49.99 4.80 6.41
CA ILE A 4 -49.36 4.99 5.11
C ILE A 4 -48.44 6.21 5.12
N ARG A 5 -48.78 7.26 5.83
CA ARG A 5 -47.93 8.45 6.01
C ARG A 5 -46.63 8.13 6.75
N TYR A 6 -46.68 7.33 7.79
CA TYR A 6 -45.50 6.91 8.54
C TYR A 6 -44.61 5.97 7.72
N PHE A 7 -45.22 5.12 6.90
CA PHE A 7 -44.46 4.22 6.01
C PHE A 7 -43.68 4.98 4.92
N ILE A 8 -44.26 6.02 4.35
CA ILE A 8 -43.60 6.88 3.34
C ILE A 8 -42.44 7.66 3.96
N VAL A 9 -42.60 8.16 5.20
CA VAL A 9 -41.55 8.88 5.92
C VAL A 9 -40.37 7.95 6.26
N LEU A 10 -40.66 6.70 6.64
CA LEU A 10 -39.63 5.69 6.96
C LEU A 10 -38.85 5.26 5.72
N ILE A 11 -39.49 5.14 4.56
CA ILE A 11 -38.82 4.84 3.29
C ILE A 11 -37.94 6.00 2.83
N PHE A 12 -38.39 7.25 3.05
CA PHE A 12 -37.62 8.43 2.67
C PHE A 12 -36.35 8.61 3.54
N PHE A 13 -36.40 8.16 4.80
CA PHE A 13 -35.26 8.25 5.72
C PHE A 13 -34.18 7.20 5.43
N SER A 14 -34.52 6.08 4.80
CA SER A 14 -33.55 5.02 4.45
C SER A 14 -32.73 5.30 3.19
N ILE A 15 -33.10 6.30 2.37
CA ILE A 15 -32.39 6.63 1.12
C ILE A 15 -31.22 7.60 1.36
N LEU A 16 -31.11 8.22 2.53
CA LEU A 16 -30.15 9.29 2.83
C LEU A 16 -28.79 8.82 3.37
N HIS A 17 -28.50 7.51 3.44
CA HIS A 17 -27.32 7.02 4.15
C HIS A 17 -26.24 6.36 3.29
N ASN A 18 -26.26 6.51 1.96
CA ASN A 18 -25.18 6.00 1.11
C ASN A 18 -24.41 7.15 0.44
N GLN A 19 -23.67 7.90 1.24
CA GLN A 19 -22.53 8.64 0.68
C GLN A 19 -21.36 7.66 0.60
N ALA A 20 -21.26 6.95 -0.51
CA ALA A 20 -20.04 6.24 -0.87
C ALA A 20 -18.96 7.30 -1.10
N ILE A 21 -18.00 7.40 -0.19
CA ILE A 21 -16.79 8.20 -0.38
C ILE A 21 -16.03 7.53 -1.52
N ALA A 22 -16.08 8.12 -2.69
CA ALA A 22 -15.35 7.61 -3.85
C ALA A 22 -13.85 7.92 -3.65
N GLU A 23 -13.06 6.86 -3.56
CA GLU A 23 -11.60 6.95 -3.59
C GLU A 23 -11.15 7.15 -5.05
N GLU A 24 -10.51 8.27 -5.35
CA GLU A 24 -9.98 8.55 -6.68
C GLU A 24 -8.56 7.99 -6.81
N VAL A 25 -8.41 6.92 -7.58
CA VAL A 25 -7.11 6.32 -7.90
C VAL A 25 -6.66 6.80 -9.28
N LYS A 26 -5.53 7.50 -9.34
CA LYS A 26 -4.98 8.05 -10.57
C LYS A 26 -3.57 7.51 -10.84
N LYS A 27 -3.38 6.83 -11.96
CA LYS A 27 -2.05 6.52 -12.49
C LYS A 27 -1.45 7.77 -13.12
N ILE A 28 -0.31 8.22 -12.60
CA ILE A 28 0.37 9.44 -13.07
C ILE A 28 1.26 9.14 -14.26
N GLY A 29 2.00 8.03 -14.20
CA GLY A 29 2.89 7.65 -15.29
C GLY A 29 3.69 6.40 -14.99
N LYS A 30 4.38 5.94 -16.03
CA LYS A 30 5.32 4.83 -15.97
C LYS A 30 6.68 5.30 -16.45
N PHE A 31 7.70 5.07 -15.63
CA PHE A 31 9.09 5.45 -15.90
C PHE A 31 9.97 4.21 -15.77
N LYS A 32 10.36 3.60 -16.90
CA LYS A 32 11.06 2.31 -16.94
C LYS A 32 10.26 1.24 -16.18
N ASP A 33 10.83 0.72 -15.10
CA ASP A 33 10.25 -0.35 -14.28
C ASP A 33 9.37 0.17 -13.13
N TRP A 34 9.18 1.50 -13.03
CA TRP A 34 8.41 2.15 -11.99
C TRP A 34 7.09 2.72 -12.50
N GLU A 35 6.03 2.51 -11.77
CA GLU A 35 4.71 3.10 -12.01
C GLU A 35 4.34 3.99 -10.82
N THR A 36 3.90 5.21 -11.09
CA THR A 36 3.51 6.18 -10.06
C THR A 36 1.99 6.30 -10.00
N ILE A 37 1.45 6.17 -8.80
CA ILE A 37 0.02 6.18 -8.50
C ILE A 37 -0.25 7.21 -7.41
N VAL A 38 -1.34 7.95 -7.58
CA VAL A 38 -1.88 8.86 -6.57
C VAL A 38 -3.28 8.39 -6.20
N ILE A 39 -3.51 8.28 -4.91
CA ILE A 39 -4.81 8.00 -4.33
C ILE A 39 -5.24 9.24 -3.57
N LYS A 40 -6.38 9.79 -3.94
CA LYS A 40 -6.98 10.92 -3.27
C LYS A 40 -8.33 10.53 -2.70
N ASN A 41 -8.51 10.81 -1.43
CA ASN A 41 -9.75 10.65 -0.72
C ASN A 41 -9.97 11.94 0.09
N ASP A 42 -11.11 12.58 -0.04
CA ASP A 42 -11.53 13.86 0.58
C ASP A 42 -10.44 14.70 1.28
N SER A 43 -9.84 14.16 2.34
CA SER A 43 -8.83 14.84 3.18
C SER A 43 -7.45 14.19 3.13
N LYS A 44 -7.29 13.04 2.48
CA LYS A 44 -6.04 12.27 2.47
C LYS A 44 -5.47 12.15 1.07
N LEU A 45 -4.17 12.37 0.98
CA LEU A 45 -3.39 12.17 -0.24
C LEU A 45 -2.31 11.11 0.02
N VAL A 46 -2.32 10.06 -0.77
CA VAL A 46 -1.29 9.03 -0.78
C VAL A 46 -0.69 8.97 -2.18
N CYS A 47 0.61 9.17 -2.26
CA CYS A 47 1.37 9.01 -3.50
C CYS A 47 2.33 7.86 -3.32
N PHE A 48 2.43 6.97 -4.27
CA PHE A 48 3.44 5.92 -4.24
C PHE A 48 3.96 5.57 -5.63
N ALA A 49 5.21 5.17 -5.66
CA ALA A 49 5.80 4.50 -6.80
C ALA A 49 5.92 3.01 -6.49
N GLN A 50 5.61 2.18 -7.46
CA GLN A 50 5.74 0.72 -7.37
C GLN A 50 6.58 0.16 -8.50
N SER A 51 7.30 -0.92 -8.19
CA SER A 51 8.08 -1.68 -9.17
C SER A 51 7.84 -3.18 -8.98
N LYS A 52 7.75 -3.91 -10.09
CA LYS A 52 7.65 -5.37 -10.09
C LYS A 52 9.04 -5.99 -10.23
N PRO A 53 9.30 -7.14 -9.61
CA PRO A 53 10.58 -7.82 -9.79
C PRO A 53 10.73 -8.33 -11.23
N VAL A 54 11.95 -8.22 -11.76
CA VAL A 54 12.32 -8.78 -13.07
C VAL A 54 12.47 -10.30 -13.01
N LEU A 55 12.96 -10.80 -11.86
CA LEU A 55 13.15 -12.23 -11.60
C LEU A 55 12.55 -12.59 -10.26
N GLN A 56 11.95 -13.75 -10.17
CA GLN A 56 11.42 -14.34 -8.94
C GLN A 56 11.88 -15.79 -8.79
N SER A 57 12.16 -16.19 -7.56
CA SER A 57 12.49 -17.56 -7.20
C SER A 57 11.59 -18.05 -6.06
N PRO A 58 11.05 -19.26 -6.10
CA PRO A 58 11.10 -20.22 -7.20
C PRO A 58 10.22 -19.80 -8.39
N LYS A 59 10.65 -20.12 -9.62
CA LYS A 59 9.92 -19.75 -10.86
C LYS A 59 8.57 -20.47 -11.01
N SER A 60 8.41 -21.61 -10.35
CA SER A 60 7.19 -22.44 -10.39
C SER A 60 5.97 -21.80 -9.73
N TYR A 61 6.17 -20.77 -8.92
CA TYR A 61 5.11 -20.04 -8.23
C TYR A 61 5.18 -18.56 -8.56
N PRO A 62 4.54 -18.08 -9.64
CA PRO A 62 4.46 -16.66 -9.93
C PRO A 62 3.69 -15.95 -8.80
N ARG A 63 4.25 -14.85 -8.31
CA ARG A 63 3.71 -14.08 -7.18
C ARG A 63 3.57 -12.63 -7.55
N GLU A 64 2.59 -11.97 -6.95
CA GLU A 64 2.38 -10.53 -7.07
C GLU A 64 3.30 -9.75 -6.12
N ALA A 65 4.61 -9.97 -6.24
CA ALA A 65 5.61 -9.24 -5.47
C ALA A 65 5.78 -7.81 -6.02
N ARG A 66 5.96 -6.84 -5.14
CA ARG A 66 6.19 -5.43 -5.48
C ARG A 66 7.06 -4.74 -4.45
N LEU A 67 7.83 -3.76 -4.90
CA LEU A 67 8.50 -2.79 -4.06
C LEU A 67 7.75 -1.46 -4.18
N PHE A 68 7.55 -0.79 -3.04
CA PHE A 68 6.87 0.50 -2.97
C PHE A 68 7.76 1.55 -2.32
N VAL A 69 7.63 2.77 -2.81
CA VAL A 69 8.09 3.99 -2.11
C VAL A 69 6.87 4.90 -1.97
N SER A 70 6.44 5.13 -0.74
CA SER A 70 5.18 5.81 -0.43
C SER A 70 5.40 7.16 0.25
N PHE A 71 4.52 8.10 -0.07
CA PHE A 71 4.47 9.44 0.49
C PHE A 71 3.05 9.69 0.99
N ARG A 72 2.92 9.96 2.28
CA ARG A 72 1.66 10.29 2.94
C ARG A 72 1.82 11.61 3.70
N PRO A 73 1.71 12.76 3.01
CA PRO A 73 1.98 14.08 3.61
C PRO A 73 1.13 14.38 4.84
N ASN A 74 -0.14 13.98 4.82
CA ASN A 74 -1.07 14.16 5.94
C ASN A 74 -0.62 13.43 7.23
N GLU A 75 0.15 12.36 7.09
CA GLU A 75 0.72 11.57 8.18
C GLU A 75 2.18 11.93 8.45
N LYS A 76 2.74 12.94 7.76
CA LYS A 76 4.16 13.34 7.80
C LYS A 76 5.13 12.23 7.38
N ILE A 77 4.67 11.31 6.56
CA ILE A 77 5.47 10.22 5.99
C ILE A 77 5.93 10.65 4.60
N LEU A 78 7.23 10.82 4.42
CA LEU A 78 7.80 11.37 3.17
C LEU A 78 8.43 10.31 2.25
N ASN A 79 8.87 9.16 2.78
CA ASN A 79 9.59 8.15 2.00
C ASN A 79 9.55 6.79 2.70
N GLU A 80 8.37 6.24 2.84
CA GLU A 80 8.22 4.89 3.39
C GLU A 80 8.52 3.85 2.33
N ILE A 81 9.44 2.94 2.65
CA ILE A 81 9.79 1.82 1.78
C ILE A 81 9.11 0.56 2.31
N SER A 82 8.34 -0.09 1.46
CA SER A 82 7.66 -1.34 1.77
C SER A 82 7.74 -2.33 0.61
N ILE A 83 7.55 -3.59 0.94
CA ILE A 83 7.48 -4.67 -0.03
C ILE A 83 6.25 -5.53 0.22
N THR A 84 5.72 -6.13 -0.83
CA THR A 84 4.86 -7.31 -0.74
C THR A 84 5.50 -8.46 -1.49
N SER A 85 5.37 -9.65 -0.94
CA SER A 85 5.88 -10.88 -1.56
C SER A 85 4.81 -11.61 -2.37
N GLY A 86 3.53 -11.24 -2.21
CA GLY A 86 2.40 -11.98 -2.73
C GLY A 86 2.05 -13.23 -1.93
N TYR A 87 2.66 -13.41 -0.75
CA TYR A 87 2.32 -14.42 0.26
C TYR A 87 2.54 -13.84 1.66
N GLU A 88 1.96 -14.46 2.67
CA GLU A 88 2.11 -14.04 4.05
C GLU A 88 3.55 -14.27 4.54
N PHE A 89 4.12 -13.24 5.17
CA PHE A 89 5.46 -13.33 5.72
C PHE A 89 5.49 -14.12 7.02
N ASN A 90 6.51 -14.97 7.15
CA ASN A 90 6.80 -15.66 8.41
C ASN A 90 7.58 -14.73 9.34
N ASN A 91 7.03 -14.46 10.54
CA ASN A 91 7.64 -13.58 11.53
C ASN A 91 8.95 -14.11 12.13
N GLN A 92 9.31 -15.37 11.87
CA GLN A 92 10.55 -15.98 12.37
C GLN A 92 11.76 -15.69 11.47
N ASN A 93 11.56 -15.26 10.25
CA ASN A 93 12.62 -15.00 9.28
C ASN A 93 12.81 -13.50 9.07
N SER A 94 14.08 -13.05 9.05
CA SER A 94 14.37 -11.67 8.67
C SER A 94 14.17 -11.45 7.16
N ILE A 95 13.44 -10.38 6.83
CA ILE A 95 13.24 -9.94 5.46
C ILE A 95 14.32 -8.92 5.15
N THR A 96 15.15 -9.18 4.15
CA THR A 96 16.27 -8.32 3.80
C THR A 96 16.34 -8.05 2.31
N ALA A 97 16.76 -6.83 1.96
CA ALA A 97 17.13 -6.45 0.61
C ALA A 97 18.61 -6.05 0.56
N LYS A 98 19.24 -6.25 -0.59
CA LYS A 98 20.63 -5.84 -0.83
C LYS A 98 20.69 -5.01 -2.11
N SER A 99 21.48 -3.94 -2.08
CA SER A 99 21.79 -3.13 -3.24
C SER A 99 23.27 -2.72 -3.18
N GLY A 100 24.09 -3.36 -4.01
CA GLY A 100 25.54 -3.23 -3.93
C GLY A 100 26.06 -3.65 -2.55
N LYS A 101 26.78 -2.75 -1.87
CA LYS A 101 27.31 -2.96 -0.51
C LYS A 101 26.30 -2.69 0.61
N PHE A 102 25.13 -2.17 0.29
CA PHE A 102 24.13 -1.81 1.29
C PHE A 102 23.18 -2.97 1.55
N LYS A 103 22.81 -3.15 2.82
CA LYS A 103 21.82 -4.12 3.27
C LYS A 103 20.73 -3.38 4.02
N TYR A 104 19.48 -3.72 3.72
CA TYR A 104 18.29 -3.12 4.29
C TYR A 104 17.49 -4.22 5.00
N LYS A 105 16.94 -3.90 6.17
CA LYS A 105 16.05 -4.79 6.91
C LYS A 105 14.63 -4.26 6.86
N PHE A 106 13.68 -5.17 6.68
CA PHE A 106 12.26 -4.91 6.81
C PHE A 106 11.81 -5.54 8.13
N ASP A 107 11.86 -4.74 9.18
CA ASP A 107 11.68 -5.22 10.58
C ASP A 107 10.22 -5.32 10.99
N ILE A 108 9.32 -4.65 10.25
CA ILE A 108 7.89 -4.66 10.51
C ILE A 108 7.23 -5.48 9.41
N ALA A 109 6.67 -6.63 9.76
CA ALA A 109 5.91 -7.46 8.83
C ALA A 109 4.48 -7.64 9.36
N GLN A 110 3.52 -7.47 8.46
CA GLN A 110 2.11 -7.69 8.72
C GLN A 110 1.47 -8.32 7.48
N GLU A 111 0.94 -9.53 7.65
CA GLU A 111 0.39 -10.31 6.54
C GLU A 111 1.41 -10.47 5.40
N ASN A 112 1.09 -10.01 4.22
CA ASN A 112 1.95 -10.09 3.03
C ASN A 112 2.75 -8.81 2.75
N PHE A 113 2.75 -7.84 3.68
CA PHE A 113 3.53 -6.61 3.60
C PHE A 113 4.64 -6.56 4.63
N ALA A 114 5.74 -5.92 4.28
CA ALA A 114 6.82 -5.61 5.22
C ALA A 114 7.37 -4.19 4.96
N TRP A 115 7.71 -3.51 6.03
CA TRP A 115 8.20 -2.13 6.04
C TRP A 115 9.57 -2.04 6.71
N MET A 116 10.35 -1.06 6.28
CA MET A 116 11.53 -0.63 6.99
C MET A 116 11.11 0.26 8.16
N ALA A 117 11.49 -0.11 9.39
CA ALA A 117 11.20 0.67 10.60
C ALA A 117 11.96 2.00 10.63
N ASP A 118 13.18 2.00 10.07
CA ASP A 118 14.03 3.17 9.94
C ASP A 118 14.65 3.18 8.54
N ASN A 119 14.67 4.33 7.87
CA ASN A 119 15.34 4.50 6.58
C ASN A 119 16.88 4.48 6.70
N LYS A 120 17.43 3.98 7.80
CA LYS A 120 18.87 3.90 8.01
C LYS A 120 19.45 2.74 7.23
N MET A 121 20.39 3.06 6.35
CA MET A 121 21.21 2.07 5.67
C MET A 121 22.21 1.47 6.67
N GLU A 122 22.15 0.17 6.91
CA GLU A 122 23.28 -0.53 7.55
C GLU A 122 24.44 -0.59 6.54
N LYS A 123 25.46 0.21 6.77
CA LYS A 123 26.74 0.02 6.09
C LYS A 123 27.30 -1.34 6.56
N LYS A 124 27.66 -2.17 5.61
CA LYS A 124 28.44 -3.36 5.89
C LYS A 124 29.80 -2.86 6.41
N ASN A 125 30.09 -3.11 7.68
CA ASN A 125 31.44 -2.91 8.19
C ASN A 125 32.30 -3.99 7.52
N ASP A 126 33.22 -3.57 6.68
CA ASP A 126 34.29 -4.41 6.15
C ASP A 126 35.31 -4.71 7.24
#